data_f10f2cf8c2d92aebfabd581d8866ccb2
#
_entry.id   f10f2cf8c2d92aebfabd581d8866ccb2
#
_cell.length_a   1.000
_cell.length_b   1.000
_cell.length_c   1.000
_cell.angle_alpha   90.00
_cell.angle_beta   90.00
_cell.angle_gamma   90.00
#
_symmetry.space_group_name_H-M   'P 1'
#
loop_
_entity.id
_entity.type
_entity.pdbx_description
1 polymer ?
#
loop_
_entity_poly.entity_id
_entity_poly.type
_entity_poly.pdbx_seq_one_letter_code
_entity_poly.pdbx_strand_id
1 'polypeptide(L)'
;MATNQSNITLTGLARRFVDDGLLDEATAKDAFVQASQNRIPLITYLTQNNLADSSRLAFSAAMEFGVSVLDLSSFLPEMMPEKIVDEKLVRKHNALPLYKRGNRLFIAVSDPTNIQALDEIKFNTGLSTDPILVDDARLREAIDKYLESHDSSMGDLDDADLEGVETEGSEQEDESAVSANEIDDAPIVKYVNKMLLDAIRGGASDVHFEPYEKTYRVRYRTDGMLKEISHPSIKLAPKISARIKIMAQLDISERRIPQDGRIKMKLSKTKAIDFRVNTLPTLWGEKIVLRILDPSQAKLGIDALGYEEDQKQLYLDALSQPQGMILVTGPTGSGKTVSLYTGLNILNTEDINISTAEDPAEINLEGINQVNVNNRVGLGFAEALRAFLRQDPDVIMVGEIRDLETANIAIKAAQTGHLVLSTLHTNSAAETLTRMMNMGVPAFNIATSVSLIIAQRLGRRLCSACKQPGDVPKDVLLAEGFTQEQIDTGFKLYHPKGCDKCNGGYKGRVGIYEVVKITEKLASMIMEEASSIKIAKQAEAEGFRNLRQSALMKVIEGVTSLEEANRVTKD
;
A
#
# COMPACT_ATOMS: atom_id res chain seq x y z
N MET A 1 -12.81 32.06 -32.13
CA MET A 1 -12.36 31.88 -33.53
C MET A 1 -12.94 30.58 -34.03
N ALA A 2 -13.96 30.61 -34.84
CA ALA A 2 -14.57 29.41 -35.41
C ALA A 2 -13.68 28.97 -36.61
N THR A 3 -12.93 27.90 -36.43
CA THR A 3 -12.05 27.31 -37.42
C THR A 3 -12.82 26.29 -38.26
N ASN A 4 -12.90 26.56 -39.55
CA ASN A 4 -13.21 25.70 -40.69
C ASN A 4 -13.41 24.19 -40.44
N GLN A 5 -14.55 23.77 -39.96
CA GLN A 5 -14.93 22.35 -39.84
C GLN A 5 -15.61 21.78 -41.11
N SER A 6 -15.77 22.56 -42.20
CA SER A 6 -16.66 22.20 -43.32
C SER A 6 -16.04 21.36 -44.43
N ASN A 7 -14.76 20.95 -44.37
CA ASN A 7 -14.11 20.22 -45.46
C ASN A 7 -13.29 18.97 -45.08
N ILE A 8 -13.55 18.36 -43.93
CA ILE A 8 -12.87 17.11 -43.58
C ILE A 8 -13.70 15.93 -44.10
N THR A 9 -13.17 15.23 -45.11
CA THR A 9 -13.76 13.97 -45.56
C THR A 9 -13.30 12.84 -44.64
N LEU A 10 -14.23 12.23 -43.91
CA LEU A 10 -13.94 11.07 -43.10
C LEU A 10 -13.53 9.88 -44.00
N THR A 11 -12.42 9.24 -43.66
CA THR A 11 -11.89 8.05 -44.32
C THR A 11 -11.51 6.97 -43.31
N GLY A 12 -11.35 5.72 -43.79
CA GLY A 12 -10.92 4.60 -42.93
C GLY A 12 -11.86 4.34 -41.76
N LEU A 13 -11.30 4.05 -40.60
CA LEU A 13 -12.05 3.69 -39.37
C LEU A 13 -13.05 4.76 -38.94
N ALA A 14 -12.71 6.05 -39.05
CA ALA A 14 -13.62 7.12 -38.65
C ALA A 14 -14.93 7.08 -39.46
N ARG A 15 -14.86 6.83 -40.76
CA ARG A 15 -16.03 6.66 -41.61
C ARG A 15 -16.80 5.38 -41.25
N ARG A 16 -16.09 4.28 -41.08
CA ARG A 16 -16.68 3.00 -40.72
C ARG A 16 -17.50 3.08 -39.41
N PHE A 17 -17.01 3.78 -38.39
CA PHE A 17 -17.73 3.96 -37.13
C PHE A 17 -19.02 4.79 -37.29
N VAL A 18 -19.07 5.73 -38.25
CA VAL A 18 -20.30 6.47 -38.58
C VAL A 18 -21.27 5.55 -39.32
N ASP A 19 -20.79 4.80 -40.33
CA ASP A 19 -21.61 3.88 -41.13
C ASP A 19 -22.23 2.76 -40.27
N ASP A 20 -21.54 2.29 -39.23
CA ASP A 20 -22.03 1.30 -38.25
C ASP A 20 -22.89 1.94 -37.15
N GLY A 21 -23.13 3.26 -37.16
CA GLY A 21 -23.96 3.97 -36.21
C GLY A 21 -23.37 4.02 -34.78
N LEU A 22 -22.06 3.92 -34.65
CA LEU A 22 -21.34 4.01 -33.36
C LEU A 22 -21.06 5.47 -32.98
N LEU A 23 -20.97 6.36 -33.97
CA LEU A 23 -20.74 7.81 -33.86
C LEU A 23 -21.62 8.57 -34.83
N ASP A 24 -22.01 9.77 -34.46
CA ASP A 24 -22.52 10.74 -35.45
C ASP A 24 -21.36 11.40 -36.22
N GLU A 25 -21.67 11.93 -37.42
CA GLU A 25 -20.64 12.47 -38.33
C GLU A 25 -19.90 13.69 -37.74
N ALA A 26 -20.57 14.50 -36.92
CA ALA A 26 -19.97 15.68 -36.32
C ALA A 26 -18.98 15.29 -35.21
N THR A 27 -19.36 14.39 -34.33
CA THR A 27 -18.49 13.82 -33.30
C THR A 27 -17.31 13.07 -33.89
N ALA A 28 -17.53 12.31 -34.98
CA ALA A 28 -16.44 11.59 -35.64
C ALA A 28 -15.40 12.54 -36.29
N LYS A 29 -15.83 13.66 -36.89
CA LYS A 29 -14.92 14.68 -37.44
C LYS A 29 -14.11 15.37 -36.33
N ASP A 30 -14.77 15.77 -35.25
CA ASP A 30 -14.08 16.42 -34.13
C ASP A 30 -13.08 15.47 -33.46
N ALA A 31 -13.50 14.25 -33.15
CA ALA A 31 -12.62 13.21 -32.56
C ALA A 31 -11.40 12.91 -33.47
N PHE A 32 -11.58 12.84 -34.79
CA PHE A 32 -10.49 12.61 -35.75
C PHE A 32 -9.46 13.76 -35.72
N VAL A 33 -9.92 15.00 -35.65
CA VAL A 33 -9.04 16.18 -35.57
C VAL A 33 -8.29 16.21 -34.24
N GLN A 34 -9.00 16.01 -33.15
CA GLN A 34 -8.42 16.04 -31.81
C GLN A 34 -7.41 14.89 -31.59
N ALA A 35 -7.75 13.68 -32.03
CA ALA A 35 -6.85 12.54 -32.01
C ALA A 35 -5.54 12.81 -32.78
N SER A 36 -5.65 13.39 -33.99
CA SER A 36 -4.50 13.78 -34.78
C SER A 36 -3.66 14.87 -34.14
N GLN A 37 -4.27 15.90 -33.57
CA GLN A 37 -3.57 16.98 -32.84
C GLN A 37 -2.80 16.48 -31.62
N ASN A 38 -3.41 15.57 -30.88
CA ASN A 38 -2.83 14.97 -29.68
C ASN A 38 -1.88 13.80 -29.99
N ARG A 39 -1.73 13.40 -31.26
CA ARG A 39 -0.94 12.24 -31.70
C ARG A 39 -1.34 10.94 -30.98
N ILE A 40 -2.63 10.75 -30.76
CA ILE A 40 -3.22 9.57 -30.13
C ILE A 40 -4.02 8.80 -31.19
N PRO A 41 -3.99 7.43 -31.19
CA PRO A 41 -4.85 6.65 -32.05
C PRO A 41 -6.33 7.00 -31.86
N LEU A 42 -7.12 7.01 -32.95
CA LEU A 42 -8.53 7.41 -32.90
C LEU A 42 -9.34 6.57 -31.93
N ILE A 43 -9.16 5.24 -31.95
CA ILE A 43 -9.87 4.32 -31.03
C ILE A 43 -9.56 4.67 -29.58
N THR A 44 -8.28 4.89 -29.25
CA THR A 44 -7.85 5.29 -27.91
C THR A 44 -8.47 6.61 -27.48
N TYR A 45 -8.51 7.61 -28.37
CA TYR A 45 -9.14 8.89 -28.09
C TYR A 45 -10.64 8.75 -27.79
N LEU A 46 -11.36 7.99 -28.63
CA LEU A 46 -12.80 7.74 -28.45
C LEU A 46 -13.11 7.03 -27.13
N THR A 47 -12.30 6.05 -26.77
CA THR A 47 -12.47 5.28 -25.52
C THR A 47 -12.15 6.14 -24.28
N GLN A 48 -11.07 6.92 -24.30
CA GLN A 48 -10.66 7.78 -23.17
C GLN A 48 -11.69 8.88 -22.87
N ASN A 49 -12.36 9.38 -23.91
CA ASN A 49 -13.37 10.43 -23.75
C ASN A 49 -14.80 9.86 -23.65
N ASN A 50 -14.97 8.55 -23.48
CA ASN A 50 -16.26 7.86 -23.37
C ASN A 50 -17.25 8.22 -24.52
N LEU A 51 -16.73 8.44 -25.73
CA LEU A 51 -17.52 8.82 -26.90
C LEU A 51 -18.15 7.61 -27.60
N ALA A 52 -17.57 6.42 -27.43
CA ALA A 52 -18.13 5.17 -27.95
C ALA A 52 -17.66 3.96 -27.10
N ASP A 53 -18.45 2.88 -27.15
CA ASP A 53 -18.12 1.63 -26.46
C ASP A 53 -16.92 0.94 -27.10
N SER A 54 -15.89 0.67 -26.29
CA SER A 54 -14.60 0.15 -26.73
C SER A 54 -14.71 -1.23 -27.39
N SER A 55 -15.57 -2.11 -26.88
CA SER A 55 -15.78 -3.45 -27.45
C SER A 55 -16.46 -3.39 -28.80
N ARG A 56 -17.42 -2.47 -28.99
CA ARG A 56 -18.10 -2.26 -30.26
C ARG A 56 -17.15 -1.65 -31.32
N LEU A 57 -16.28 -0.72 -30.90
CA LEU A 57 -15.23 -0.17 -31.78
C LEU A 57 -14.27 -1.25 -32.26
N ALA A 58 -13.81 -2.14 -31.37
CA ALA A 58 -12.92 -3.26 -31.72
C ALA A 58 -13.60 -4.22 -32.71
N PHE A 59 -14.88 -4.55 -32.50
CA PHE A 59 -15.63 -5.42 -33.40
C PHE A 59 -15.83 -4.79 -34.80
N SER A 60 -16.19 -3.52 -34.87
CA SER A 60 -16.34 -2.79 -36.15
C SER A 60 -15.02 -2.72 -36.93
N ALA A 61 -13.92 -2.44 -36.24
CA ALA A 61 -12.58 -2.42 -36.83
C ALA A 61 -12.16 -3.82 -37.35
N ALA A 62 -12.49 -4.88 -36.59
CA ALA A 62 -12.21 -6.26 -36.99
C ALA A 62 -12.94 -6.66 -38.27
N MET A 63 -14.21 -6.28 -38.40
CA MET A 63 -15.02 -6.55 -39.60
C MET A 63 -14.49 -5.82 -40.82
N GLU A 64 -13.97 -4.59 -40.65
CA GLU A 64 -13.39 -3.82 -41.76
C GLU A 64 -12.07 -4.39 -42.26
N PHE A 65 -11.20 -4.84 -41.36
CA PHE A 65 -9.85 -5.31 -41.71
C PHE A 65 -9.71 -6.83 -41.79
N GLY A 66 -10.75 -7.60 -41.50
CA GLY A 66 -10.71 -9.05 -41.54
C GLY A 66 -9.75 -9.66 -40.47
N VAL A 67 -9.57 -8.98 -39.34
CA VAL A 67 -8.66 -9.39 -38.28
C VAL A 67 -9.46 -10.08 -37.17
N SER A 68 -8.89 -11.11 -36.54
CA SER A 68 -9.56 -11.83 -35.43
C SER A 68 -9.71 -10.93 -34.20
N VAL A 69 -10.84 -11.06 -33.51
CA VAL A 69 -11.10 -10.39 -32.22
C VAL A 69 -10.91 -11.38 -31.07
N LEU A 70 -10.33 -10.94 -29.97
CA LEU A 70 -10.19 -11.71 -28.74
C LEU A 70 -10.73 -10.90 -27.56
N ASP A 71 -11.55 -11.53 -26.72
CA ASP A 71 -11.90 -10.99 -25.41
C ASP A 71 -10.79 -11.33 -24.40
N LEU A 72 -10.04 -10.32 -23.97
CA LEU A 72 -8.94 -10.49 -23.00
C LEU A 72 -9.41 -10.99 -21.64
N SER A 73 -10.69 -10.87 -21.29
CA SER A 73 -11.21 -11.41 -20.01
C SER A 73 -11.19 -12.94 -19.95
N SER A 74 -11.22 -13.59 -21.11
CA SER A 74 -11.15 -15.06 -21.24
C SER A 74 -9.73 -15.57 -21.49
N PHE A 75 -8.74 -14.69 -21.61
CA PHE A 75 -7.35 -15.04 -21.89
C PHE A 75 -6.57 -15.27 -20.60
N LEU A 76 -5.84 -16.40 -20.52
CA LEU A 76 -5.03 -16.75 -19.36
C LEU A 76 -3.66 -16.05 -19.44
N PRO A 77 -3.30 -15.15 -18.49
CA PRO A 77 -2.01 -14.44 -18.50
C PRO A 77 -0.78 -15.36 -18.52
N GLU A 78 -0.93 -16.58 -17.99
CA GLU A 78 0.14 -17.61 -17.98
C GLU A 78 0.55 -18.10 -19.38
N MET A 79 -0.25 -17.81 -20.41
CA MET A 79 0.06 -18.14 -21.80
C MET A 79 0.90 -17.07 -22.51
N MET A 80 1.06 -15.91 -21.88
CA MET A 80 1.87 -14.81 -22.43
C MET A 80 3.35 -15.20 -22.43
N PRO A 81 4.06 -14.98 -23.55
CA PRO A 81 5.46 -15.32 -23.62
C PRO A 81 6.29 -14.34 -22.78
N GLU A 82 7.08 -14.87 -21.86
CA GLU A 82 7.97 -14.07 -21.01
C GLU A 82 9.15 -13.52 -21.82
N LYS A 83 9.47 -12.23 -21.62
CA LYS A 83 10.70 -11.56 -22.14
C LYS A 83 10.96 -11.67 -23.64
N ILE A 84 9.96 -11.91 -24.49
CA ILE A 84 10.15 -11.98 -25.96
C ILE A 84 10.12 -10.58 -26.59
N VAL A 85 9.31 -9.65 -26.08
CA VAL A 85 9.16 -8.29 -26.58
C VAL A 85 9.65 -7.30 -25.54
N ASP A 86 10.44 -6.32 -25.98
CA ASP A 86 10.92 -5.23 -25.11
C ASP A 86 9.72 -4.44 -24.52
N GLU A 87 9.70 -4.26 -23.20
CA GLU A 87 8.66 -3.53 -22.49
C GLU A 87 8.46 -2.10 -23.02
N LYS A 88 9.54 -1.45 -23.47
CA LYS A 88 9.47 -0.13 -24.08
C LYS A 88 8.63 -0.14 -25.37
N LEU A 89 8.69 -1.22 -26.14
CA LEU A 89 7.87 -1.38 -27.36
C LEU A 89 6.41 -1.66 -26.98
N VAL A 90 6.16 -2.46 -25.96
CA VAL A 90 4.81 -2.71 -25.44
C VAL A 90 4.14 -1.40 -25.01
N ARG A 91 4.82 -0.58 -24.21
CA ARG A 91 4.32 0.74 -23.78
C ARG A 91 4.17 1.73 -24.93
N LYS A 92 5.20 1.85 -25.77
CA LYS A 92 5.25 2.81 -26.88
C LYS A 92 4.10 2.62 -27.86
N HIS A 93 3.78 1.36 -28.16
CA HIS A 93 2.82 1.02 -29.21
C HIS A 93 1.46 0.55 -28.70
N ASN A 94 1.26 0.48 -27.37
CA ASN A 94 0.05 -0.08 -26.75
C ASN A 94 -0.28 -1.47 -27.35
N ALA A 95 0.74 -2.35 -27.41
CA ALA A 95 0.68 -3.65 -28.07
C ALA A 95 1.19 -4.75 -27.14
N LEU A 96 0.38 -5.79 -26.88
CA LEU A 96 0.66 -6.82 -25.89
C LEU A 96 0.94 -8.17 -26.55
N PRO A 97 2.09 -8.84 -26.32
CA PRO A 97 2.31 -10.19 -26.82
C PRO A 97 1.41 -11.19 -26.09
N LEU A 98 0.57 -11.92 -26.85
CA LEU A 98 -0.38 -12.88 -26.29
C LEU A 98 0.20 -14.30 -26.21
N TYR A 99 0.63 -14.84 -27.33
CA TYR A 99 1.24 -16.17 -27.38
C TYR A 99 2.10 -16.35 -28.63
N LYS A 100 2.99 -17.35 -28.57
CA LYS A 100 3.88 -17.73 -29.66
C LYS A 100 3.52 -19.12 -30.19
N ARG A 101 3.46 -19.24 -31.53
CA ARG A 101 3.27 -20.55 -32.18
C ARG A 101 4.29 -20.73 -33.29
N GLY A 102 5.30 -21.55 -33.04
CA GLY A 102 6.44 -21.70 -33.95
C GLY A 102 7.19 -20.38 -34.13
N ASN A 103 7.29 -19.87 -35.35
CA ASN A 103 7.96 -18.60 -35.68
C ASN A 103 6.99 -17.41 -35.79
N ARG A 104 5.77 -17.55 -35.28
CA ARG A 104 4.73 -16.50 -35.33
C ARG A 104 4.42 -16.04 -33.90
N LEU A 105 4.38 -14.73 -33.69
CA LEU A 105 4.01 -14.08 -32.45
C LEU A 105 2.67 -13.34 -32.66
N PHE A 106 1.68 -13.68 -31.86
CA PHE A 106 0.36 -13.04 -31.87
C PHE A 106 0.34 -11.89 -30.88
N ILE A 107 -0.05 -10.71 -31.37
CA ILE A 107 0.04 -9.45 -30.65
C ILE A 107 -1.35 -8.83 -30.54
N ALA A 108 -1.80 -8.55 -29.31
CA ALA A 108 -3.01 -7.78 -29.06
C ALA A 108 -2.77 -6.31 -29.39
N VAL A 109 -3.64 -5.73 -30.20
CA VAL A 109 -3.67 -4.31 -30.54
C VAL A 109 -5.11 -3.81 -30.53
N SER A 110 -5.32 -2.53 -30.23
CA SER A 110 -6.65 -1.92 -30.34
C SER A 110 -6.91 -1.31 -31.71
N ASP A 111 -5.86 -0.99 -32.46
CA ASP A 111 -5.94 -0.39 -33.79
C ASP A 111 -5.20 -1.25 -34.80
N PRO A 112 -5.90 -1.86 -35.80
CA PRO A 112 -5.28 -2.72 -36.82
C PRO A 112 -4.44 -1.92 -37.82
N THR A 113 -4.54 -0.60 -37.87
CA THR A 113 -3.77 0.26 -38.76
C THR A 113 -2.37 0.58 -38.23
N ASN A 114 -2.05 0.18 -36.97
CA ASN A 114 -0.75 0.37 -36.36
C ASN A 114 0.28 -0.67 -36.85
N ILE A 115 0.56 -0.64 -38.13
CA ILE A 115 1.54 -1.52 -38.79
C ILE A 115 2.95 -1.29 -38.24
N GLN A 116 3.25 -0.04 -37.82
CA GLN A 116 4.55 0.31 -37.28
C GLN A 116 4.86 -0.48 -36.00
N ALA A 117 3.87 -0.70 -35.14
CA ALA A 117 4.03 -1.53 -33.93
C ALA A 117 4.44 -2.96 -34.26
N LEU A 118 3.75 -3.56 -35.25
CA LEU A 118 4.01 -4.93 -35.65
C LEU A 118 5.40 -5.07 -36.30
N ASP A 119 5.81 -4.11 -37.13
CA ASP A 119 7.12 -4.11 -37.79
C ASP A 119 8.27 -3.89 -36.77
N GLU A 120 8.13 -2.95 -35.83
CA GLU A 120 9.16 -2.74 -34.79
C GLU A 120 9.30 -3.97 -33.87
N ILE A 121 8.18 -4.61 -33.50
CA ILE A 121 8.22 -5.84 -32.68
C ILE A 121 8.81 -7.00 -33.50
N LYS A 122 8.46 -7.14 -34.78
CA LYS A 122 9.05 -8.13 -35.66
C LYS A 122 10.57 -7.96 -35.81
N PHE A 123 11.02 -6.72 -35.97
CA PHE A 123 12.46 -6.41 -36.06
C PHE A 123 13.19 -6.73 -34.73
N ASN A 124 12.61 -6.38 -33.60
CA ASN A 124 13.18 -6.63 -32.28
C ASN A 124 13.25 -8.12 -31.95
N THR A 125 12.20 -8.89 -32.28
CA THR A 125 12.07 -10.30 -31.87
C THR A 125 12.57 -11.30 -32.91
N GLY A 126 12.71 -10.88 -34.17
CA GLY A 126 13.00 -11.77 -35.31
C GLY A 126 11.84 -12.73 -35.66
N LEU A 127 10.67 -12.56 -35.06
CA LEU A 127 9.49 -13.41 -35.27
C LEU A 127 8.50 -12.72 -36.23
N SER A 128 7.73 -13.51 -36.96
CA SER A 128 6.58 -12.99 -37.73
C SER A 128 5.47 -12.58 -36.78
N THR A 129 4.93 -11.38 -36.93
CA THR A 129 3.91 -10.78 -36.06
C THR A 129 2.53 -10.82 -36.71
N ASP A 130 1.52 -11.29 -35.96
CA ASP A 130 0.12 -11.34 -36.39
C ASP A 130 -0.74 -10.54 -35.40
N PRO A 131 -1.53 -9.56 -35.85
CA PRO A 131 -2.38 -8.78 -34.98
C PRO A 131 -3.63 -9.55 -34.57
N ILE A 132 -4.03 -9.36 -33.31
CA ILE A 132 -5.34 -9.76 -32.78
C ILE A 132 -5.97 -8.51 -32.19
N LEU A 133 -7.18 -8.17 -32.62
CA LEU A 133 -7.89 -7.03 -32.11
C LEU A 133 -8.51 -7.32 -30.76
N VAL A 134 -8.42 -6.35 -29.86
CA VAL A 134 -8.96 -6.41 -28.51
C VAL A 134 -9.56 -5.06 -28.10
N ASP A 135 -10.38 -5.09 -27.09
CA ASP A 135 -10.93 -3.89 -26.45
C ASP A 135 -9.80 -2.98 -25.93
N ASP A 136 -9.78 -1.70 -26.30
CA ASP A 136 -8.70 -0.75 -25.96
C ASP A 136 -8.60 -0.50 -24.44
N ALA A 137 -9.73 -0.44 -23.74
CA ALA A 137 -9.72 -0.23 -22.29
C ALA A 137 -9.11 -1.44 -21.57
N ARG A 138 -9.52 -2.64 -21.96
CA ARG A 138 -8.98 -3.91 -21.40
C ARG A 138 -7.54 -4.16 -21.82
N LEU A 139 -7.14 -3.72 -23.03
CA LEU A 139 -5.75 -3.83 -23.47
C LEU A 139 -4.82 -3.02 -22.58
N ARG A 140 -5.20 -1.79 -22.23
CA ARG A 140 -4.40 -0.95 -21.34
C ARG A 140 -4.27 -1.57 -19.94
N GLU A 141 -5.38 -2.02 -19.38
CA GLU A 141 -5.36 -2.72 -18.08
C GLU A 141 -4.50 -3.99 -18.13
N ALA A 142 -4.57 -4.76 -19.21
CA ALA A 142 -3.76 -5.96 -19.39
C ALA A 142 -2.27 -5.64 -19.59
N ILE A 143 -1.94 -4.54 -20.27
CA ILE A 143 -0.55 -4.07 -20.42
C ILE A 143 0.00 -3.64 -19.07
N ASP A 144 -0.75 -2.88 -18.28
CA ASP A 144 -0.30 -2.47 -16.95
C ASP A 144 -0.04 -3.68 -16.05
N LYS A 145 -0.94 -4.65 -16.02
CA LYS A 145 -0.76 -5.93 -15.30
C LYS A 145 0.42 -6.76 -15.82
N TYR A 146 0.59 -6.82 -17.15
CA TYR A 146 1.71 -7.52 -17.78
C TYR A 146 3.04 -6.89 -17.38
N LEU A 147 3.14 -5.58 -17.42
CA LEU A 147 4.33 -4.84 -17.04
C LEU A 147 4.60 -4.92 -15.52
N GLU A 148 3.55 -4.87 -14.69
CA GLU A 148 3.66 -5.10 -13.24
C GLU A 148 4.10 -6.53 -12.90
N SER A 149 3.62 -7.53 -13.62
CA SER A 149 4.00 -8.93 -13.42
C SER A 149 5.43 -9.22 -13.91
N HIS A 150 5.92 -8.51 -14.91
CA HIS A 150 7.29 -8.60 -15.41
C HIS A 150 8.28 -7.82 -14.54
N ASP A 151 7.88 -6.70 -13.93
CA ASP A 151 8.62 -6.05 -12.84
C ASP A 151 8.80 -6.97 -11.61
N SER A 152 7.94 -8.00 -11.46
CA SER A 152 8.03 -8.98 -10.37
C SER A 152 8.81 -10.27 -10.71
N SER A 153 9.11 -10.54 -12.00
CA SER A 153 9.87 -11.72 -12.43
C SER A 153 11.37 -11.40 -12.59
N MET A 154 12.05 -11.17 -11.46
CA MET A 154 13.49 -10.93 -11.47
C MET A 154 14.31 -12.13 -10.97
N GLY A 155 14.71 -12.91 -11.90
CA GLY A 155 15.98 -13.61 -11.84
C GLY A 155 16.85 -13.07 -12.98
N ASP A 156 17.90 -12.38 -12.69
CA ASP A 156 18.90 -11.73 -13.55
C ASP A 156 18.65 -10.24 -13.85
N LEU A 157 19.05 -9.39 -12.87
CA LEU A 157 19.37 -8.00 -13.16
C LEU A 157 20.79 -7.96 -13.77
N ASP A 158 20.85 -7.73 -15.06
CA ASP A 158 22.06 -7.24 -15.71
C ASP A 158 22.37 -5.81 -15.21
N ASP A 159 23.65 -5.46 -15.18
CA ASP A 159 24.21 -4.19 -14.72
C ASP A 159 23.50 -2.91 -15.25
N ALA A 160 22.72 -3.01 -16.32
CA ALA A 160 21.97 -1.91 -16.92
C ALA A 160 20.77 -1.37 -16.11
N ASP A 161 20.17 -2.20 -15.23
CA ASP A 161 18.99 -1.80 -14.43
C ASP A 161 19.38 -0.98 -13.17
N LEU A 162 20.67 -0.99 -12.82
CA LEU A 162 21.20 -0.22 -11.69
C LEU A 162 21.65 1.19 -12.09
N GLU A 163 21.86 1.47 -13.39
CA GLU A 163 22.28 2.80 -13.88
C GLU A 163 21.16 3.86 -13.88
N GLY A 164 19.89 3.47 -13.68
CA GLY A 164 18.73 4.37 -13.66
C GLY A 164 18.18 4.70 -12.28
N VAL A 165 18.76 4.18 -11.20
CA VAL A 165 18.29 4.44 -9.82
C VAL A 165 18.97 5.70 -9.29
N GLU A 166 18.30 6.84 -9.43
CA GLU A 166 18.73 8.11 -8.85
C GLU A 166 18.29 8.20 -7.39
N THR A 167 19.24 8.44 -6.50
CA THR A 167 18.96 8.88 -5.13
C THR A 167 19.08 10.41 -5.09
N GLU A 168 18.01 11.10 -4.67
CA GLU A 168 18.07 12.55 -4.41
C GLU A 168 19.06 12.80 -3.26
N GLY A 169 20.23 13.33 -3.56
CA GLY A 169 21.29 13.62 -2.58
C GLY A 169 22.70 13.65 -3.17
N SER A 170 22.88 13.27 -4.45
CA SER A 170 24.20 13.25 -5.10
C SER A 170 24.58 14.54 -5.84
N GLU A 171 23.76 15.61 -5.79
CA GLU A 171 23.98 16.84 -6.58
C GLU A 171 24.45 18.06 -5.76
N GLN A 172 25.08 17.89 -4.59
CA GLN A 172 25.80 18.99 -3.96
C GLN A 172 27.25 18.57 -3.67
N GLU A 173 28.10 18.79 -4.66
CA GLU A 173 29.55 18.85 -4.47
C GLU A 173 29.90 20.15 -3.74
N ASP A 174 30.00 20.09 -2.41
CA ASP A 174 30.73 21.08 -1.64
C ASP A 174 32.20 20.64 -1.50
N GLU A 175 33.10 21.49 -2.02
CA GLU A 175 34.55 21.34 -2.02
C GLU A 175 35.13 21.41 -0.60
N SER A 176 34.96 20.39 0.20
CA SER A 176 35.84 20.21 1.39
C SER A 176 35.70 18.80 1.96
N ALA A 177 36.34 17.79 1.36
CA ALA A 177 36.56 16.53 2.07
C ALA A 177 37.70 15.71 1.50
N VAL A 178 38.52 15.30 2.37
CA VAL A 178 39.48 14.21 2.30
C VAL A 178 38.88 12.98 1.62
N SER A 179 39.46 12.60 0.45
CA SER A 179 39.31 11.29 -0.22
C SER A 179 37.89 10.70 -0.40
N ALA A 180 37.02 11.37 -1.13
CA ALA A 180 35.77 10.79 -1.64
C ALA A 180 36.00 9.59 -2.60
N ASN A 181 37.16 9.48 -3.19
CA ASN A 181 37.51 8.47 -4.19
C ASN A 181 37.69 7.03 -3.65
N GLU A 182 37.67 6.80 -2.33
CA GLU A 182 37.72 5.44 -1.74
C GLU A 182 36.34 4.91 -1.30
N ILE A 183 35.30 5.73 -1.32
CA ILE A 183 33.96 5.39 -0.81
C ILE A 183 33.01 4.96 -1.94
N ASP A 184 33.25 5.41 -3.16
CA ASP A 184 32.51 5.04 -4.37
C ASP A 184 33.07 3.74 -5.03
N ASP A 185 33.36 2.72 -4.21
CA ASP A 185 33.56 1.38 -4.75
C ASP A 185 32.24 0.93 -5.41
N ALA A 186 32.19 0.98 -6.74
CA ALA A 186 31.03 0.58 -7.54
C ALA A 186 30.35 -0.74 -7.06
N PRO A 187 31.11 -1.76 -6.59
CA PRO A 187 30.52 -2.96 -6.03
C PRO A 187 29.70 -2.76 -4.75
N ILE A 188 30.08 -1.80 -3.89
CA ILE A 188 29.36 -1.54 -2.64
C ILE A 188 28.08 -0.77 -2.91
N VAL A 189 28.11 0.20 -3.82
CA VAL A 189 26.94 0.94 -4.28
C VAL A 189 25.91 -0.03 -4.87
N LYS A 190 26.35 -0.90 -5.79
CA LYS A 190 25.52 -1.95 -6.39
C LYS A 190 24.95 -2.89 -5.33
N TYR A 191 25.76 -3.33 -4.38
CA TYR A 191 25.31 -4.21 -3.30
C TYR A 191 24.21 -3.57 -2.44
N VAL A 192 24.42 -2.34 -1.96
CA VAL A 192 23.42 -1.64 -1.12
C VAL A 192 22.13 -1.42 -1.91
N ASN A 193 22.22 -0.90 -3.14
CA ASN A 193 21.06 -0.66 -3.99
C ASN A 193 20.29 -1.97 -4.24
N LYS A 194 20.99 -3.07 -4.55
CA LYS A 194 20.38 -4.40 -4.73
C LYS A 194 19.65 -4.84 -3.47
N MET A 195 20.26 -4.73 -2.29
CA MET A 195 19.60 -5.11 -1.02
C MET A 195 18.33 -4.31 -0.79
N LEU A 196 18.32 -3.01 -1.10
CA LEU A 196 17.13 -2.17 -0.93
C LEU A 196 16.04 -2.52 -1.96
N LEU A 197 16.40 -2.73 -3.22
CA LEU A 197 15.46 -3.13 -4.27
C LEU A 197 14.85 -4.51 -3.99
N ASP A 198 15.66 -5.49 -3.62
CA ASP A 198 15.19 -6.84 -3.27
C ASP A 198 14.25 -6.81 -2.06
N ALA A 199 14.52 -5.93 -1.08
CA ALA A 199 13.65 -5.73 0.08
C ALA A 199 12.29 -5.15 -0.33
N ILE A 200 12.25 -4.13 -1.20
CA ILE A 200 11.00 -3.54 -1.72
C ILE A 200 10.19 -4.61 -2.45
N ARG A 201 10.82 -5.36 -3.36
CA ARG A 201 10.17 -6.40 -4.17
C ARG A 201 9.68 -7.58 -3.33
N GLY A 202 10.45 -7.95 -2.31
CA GLY A 202 10.08 -8.98 -1.36
C GLY A 202 8.99 -8.54 -0.36
N GLY A 203 8.48 -7.30 -0.44
CA GLY A 203 7.48 -6.76 0.48
C GLY A 203 7.99 -6.66 1.92
N ALA A 204 9.28 -6.42 2.11
CA ALA A 204 9.85 -6.19 3.42
C ALA A 204 9.38 -4.84 3.99
N SER A 205 9.20 -4.79 5.30
CA SER A 205 8.93 -3.53 6.04
C SER A 205 10.21 -2.85 6.50
N ASP A 206 11.23 -3.63 6.85
CA ASP A 206 12.49 -3.11 7.39
C ASP A 206 13.68 -3.92 6.85
N VAL A 207 14.81 -3.23 6.63
CA VAL A 207 16.12 -3.81 6.30
C VAL A 207 17.08 -3.54 7.44
N HIS A 208 17.72 -4.58 7.96
CA HIS A 208 18.64 -4.51 9.07
C HIS A 208 20.05 -4.87 8.59
N PHE A 209 21.00 -3.97 8.76
CA PHE A 209 22.43 -4.18 8.58
C PHE A 209 23.08 -4.27 9.95
N GLU A 210 23.65 -5.43 10.29
CA GLU A 210 24.03 -5.76 11.67
C GLU A 210 25.47 -6.28 11.74
N PRO A 211 26.41 -5.48 12.28
CA PRO A 211 27.78 -5.93 12.56
C PRO A 211 27.84 -6.73 13.86
N TYR A 212 28.59 -7.82 13.85
CA TYR A 212 28.98 -8.63 15.00
C TYR A 212 30.50 -8.82 15.02
N GLU A 213 31.04 -9.48 16.05
CA GLU A 213 32.49 -9.67 16.21
C GLU A 213 33.16 -10.30 14.98
N LYS A 214 32.56 -11.35 14.43
CA LYS A 214 33.13 -12.14 13.33
C LYS A 214 32.30 -12.15 12.07
N THR A 215 31.08 -11.65 12.14
CA THR A 215 30.12 -11.75 11.05
C THR A 215 29.43 -10.41 10.82
N TYR A 216 29.03 -10.17 9.60
CA TYR A 216 28.13 -9.09 9.24
C TYR A 216 26.89 -9.70 8.60
N ARG A 217 25.71 -9.33 9.07
CA ARG A 217 24.45 -9.95 8.70
C ARG A 217 23.47 -8.91 8.15
N VAL A 218 22.80 -9.23 7.05
CA VAL A 218 21.68 -8.46 6.51
C VAL A 218 20.41 -9.28 6.67
N ARG A 219 19.38 -8.67 7.28
CA ARG A 219 18.07 -9.29 7.47
C ARG A 219 16.96 -8.39 6.93
N TYR A 220 15.94 -9.01 6.37
CA TYR A 220 14.68 -8.35 6.05
C TYR A 220 13.60 -8.74 7.06
N ARG A 221 12.76 -7.77 7.40
CA ARG A 221 11.52 -8.05 8.12
C ARG A 221 10.39 -8.12 7.11
N THR A 222 9.85 -9.32 6.90
CA THR A 222 8.71 -9.55 5.99
C THR A 222 7.58 -10.16 6.82
N ASP A 223 6.37 -9.61 6.70
CA ASP A 223 5.19 -10.01 7.48
C ASP A 223 5.45 -10.09 9.00
N GLY A 224 6.25 -9.13 9.52
CA GLY A 224 6.61 -9.02 10.92
C GLY A 224 7.79 -9.91 11.36
N MET A 225 8.24 -10.87 10.54
CA MET A 225 9.31 -11.82 10.88
C MET A 225 10.64 -11.44 10.23
N LEU A 226 11.73 -11.51 11.00
CA LEU A 226 13.08 -11.29 10.49
C LEU A 226 13.61 -12.57 9.83
N LYS A 227 14.15 -12.42 8.60
CA LYS A 227 14.82 -13.48 7.85
C LYS A 227 16.22 -13.02 7.45
N GLU A 228 17.20 -13.89 7.59
CA GLU A 228 18.55 -13.65 7.09
C GLU A 228 18.58 -13.76 5.56
N ILE A 229 19.21 -12.77 4.91
CA ILE A 229 19.26 -12.65 3.45
C ILE A 229 20.70 -12.77 2.94
N SER A 230 21.65 -12.13 3.63
CA SER A 230 23.03 -12.05 3.16
C SER A 230 24.01 -11.92 4.32
N HIS A 231 25.25 -12.42 4.09
CA HIS A 231 26.36 -12.37 5.04
C HIS A 231 27.60 -11.79 4.33
N PRO A 232 27.64 -10.47 4.07
CA PRO A 232 28.81 -9.85 3.49
C PRO A 232 30.01 -9.93 4.45
N SER A 233 31.23 -9.75 3.91
CA SER A 233 32.44 -9.73 4.75
C SER A 233 32.36 -8.61 5.78
N ILE A 234 32.71 -8.88 7.04
CA ILE A 234 32.80 -7.90 8.12
C ILE A 234 33.70 -6.70 7.76
N LYS A 235 34.69 -6.90 6.91
CA LYS A 235 35.58 -5.83 6.42
C LYS A 235 34.82 -4.77 5.60
N LEU A 236 33.67 -5.11 5.04
CA LEU A 236 32.84 -4.19 4.26
C LEU A 236 31.87 -3.37 5.13
N ALA A 237 31.69 -3.72 6.41
CA ALA A 237 30.76 -3.06 7.31
C ALA A 237 30.94 -1.53 7.36
N PRO A 238 32.18 -0.99 7.53
CA PRO A 238 32.37 0.47 7.55
C PRO A 238 32.00 1.16 6.23
N LYS A 239 32.32 0.52 5.10
CA LYS A 239 32.01 1.06 3.77
C LYS A 239 30.50 1.03 3.46
N ILE A 240 29.80 -0.05 3.82
CA ILE A 240 28.35 -0.18 3.69
C ILE A 240 27.66 0.87 4.56
N SER A 241 28.09 1.05 5.82
CA SER A 241 27.57 2.07 6.72
C SER A 241 27.77 3.48 6.16
N ALA A 242 28.97 3.79 5.67
CA ALA A 242 29.28 5.08 5.06
C ALA A 242 28.38 5.35 3.84
N ARG A 243 28.21 4.36 2.94
CA ARG A 243 27.34 4.50 1.77
C ARG A 243 25.88 4.78 2.15
N ILE A 244 25.33 4.03 3.12
CA ILE A 244 23.96 4.27 3.59
C ILE A 244 23.82 5.66 4.23
N LYS A 245 24.83 6.12 5.00
CA LYS A 245 24.84 7.45 5.59
C LYS A 245 24.88 8.56 4.52
N ILE A 246 25.67 8.41 3.47
CA ILE A 246 25.69 9.33 2.33
C ILE A 246 24.29 9.42 1.71
N MET A 247 23.68 8.27 1.38
CA MET A 247 22.35 8.23 0.81
C MET A 247 21.28 8.88 1.71
N ALA A 248 21.47 8.81 3.03
CA ALA A 248 20.55 9.35 4.03
C ALA A 248 20.90 10.78 4.49
N GLN A 249 21.95 11.41 3.90
CA GLN A 249 22.47 12.74 4.26
C GLN A 249 22.87 12.84 5.74
N LEU A 250 23.50 11.78 6.27
CA LEU A 250 24.00 11.70 7.65
C LEU A 250 25.50 11.96 7.71
N ASP A 251 25.97 12.39 8.88
CA ASP A 251 27.40 12.62 9.12
C ASP A 251 28.16 11.27 9.15
N ILE A 252 29.06 11.09 8.16
CA ILE A 252 29.88 9.88 8.00
C ILE A 252 30.98 9.81 9.06
N SER A 253 31.46 10.97 9.50
CA SER A 253 32.58 11.09 10.45
C SER A 253 32.13 10.75 11.88
N GLU A 254 30.88 11.06 12.24
CA GLU A 254 30.33 10.77 13.55
C GLU A 254 29.77 9.33 13.61
N ARG A 255 30.38 8.49 14.46
CA ARG A 255 30.04 7.07 14.62
C ARG A 255 29.74 6.68 16.06
N ARG A 256 29.68 7.65 16.98
CA ARG A 256 29.53 7.44 18.43
C ARG A 256 28.14 7.69 18.96
N ILE A 257 27.30 8.36 18.18
CA ILE A 257 25.91 8.70 18.52
C ILE A 257 24.94 8.17 17.47
N PRO A 258 23.69 7.86 17.83
CA PRO A 258 22.64 7.54 16.89
C PRO A 258 22.34 8.72 15.96
N GLN A 259 22.01 8.41 14.72
CA GLN A 259 21.58 9.41 13.73
C GLN A 259 20.32 8.92 13.02
N ASP A 260 19.42 9.86 12.70
CA ASP A 260 18.20 9.63 11.93
C ASP A 260 18.25 10.40 10.61
N GLY A 261 17.87 9.73 9.52
CA GLY A 261 17.85 10.32 8.18
C GLY A 261 16.79 9.69 7.29
N ARG A 262 16.76 10.15 6.04
CA ARG A 262 15.82 9.64 5.02
C ARG A 262 16.57 9.39 3.71
N ILE A 263 16.14 8.35 2.99
CA ILE A 263 16.57 8.07 1.62
C ILE A 263 15.33 8.09 0.76
N LYS A 264 15.37 8.77 -0.38
CA LYS A 264 14.35 8.70 -1.41
C LYS A 264 14.92 8.00 -2.62
N MET A 265 14.38 6.83 -2.94
CA MET A 265 14.80 6.01 -4.07
C MET A 265 13.75 6.07 -5.17
N LYS A 266 14.11 6.58 -6.34
CA LYS A 266 13.26 6.61 -7.53
C LYS A 266 13.37 5.28 -8.24
N LEU A 267 12.28 4.53 -8.32
CA LEU A 267 12.19 3.24 -9.03
C LEU A 267 11.77 3.44 -10.49
N SER A 268 10.97 4.49 -10.75
CA SER A 268 10.55 4.90 -12.10
C SER A 268 10.21 6.39 -12.09
N LYS A 269 9.85 6.93 -13.26
CA LYS A 269 9.41 8.35 -13.38
C LYS A 269 8.19 8.68 -12.49
N THR A 270 7.39 7.68 -12.14
CA THR A 270 6.15 7.83 -11.37
C THR A 270 6.17 7.17 -10.01
N LYS A 271 7.17 6.33 -9.70
CA LYS A 271 7.24 5.56 -8.46
C LYS A 271 8.53 5.86 -7.71
N ALA A 272 8.41 6.41 -6.54
CA ALA A 272 9.50 6.60 -5.58
C ALA A 272 9.12 5.95 -4.25
N ILE A 273 10.12 5.40 -3.56
CA ILE A 273 9.99 4.79 -2.24
C ILE A 273 10.90 5.57 -1.28
N ASP A 274 10.34 5.96 -0.15
CA ASP A 274 11.06 6.60 0.92
C ASP A 274 11.52 5.57 1.95
N PHE A 275 12.72 5.79 2.52
CA PHE A 275 13.23 5.01 3.64
C PHE A 275 13.53 5.94 4.81
N ARG A 276 13.08 5.56 5.98
CA ARG A 276 13.56 6.14 7.24
C ARG A 276 14.75 5.34 7.71
N VAL A 277 15.87 6.00 7.90
CA VAL A 277 17.15 5.38 8.29
C VAL A 277 17.48 5.77 9.72
N ASN A 278 17.81 4.79 10.53
CA ASN A 278 18.35 5.00 11.87
C ASN A 278 19.67 4.25 12.01
N THR A 279 20.69 4.92 12.52
CA THR A 279 21.98 4.32 12.85
C THR A 279 22.16 4.28 14.35
N LEU A 280 22.73 3.17 14.84
CA LEU A 280 23.00 2.96 16.25
C LEU A 280 24.42 2.40 16.45
N PRO A 281 25.31 3.11 17.17
CA PRO A 281 26.60 2.55 17.54
C PRO A 281 26.45 1.28 18.38
N THR A 282 27.17 0.24 17.99
CA THR A 282 27.27 -1.03 18.74
C THR A 282 28.72 -1.36 19.02
N LEU A 283 29.00 -2.41 19.80
CA LEU A 283 30.36 -2.86 20.13
C LEU A 283 31.22 -3.16 18.90
N TRP A 284 30.57 -3.57 17.78
CA TRP A 284 31.25 -4.09 16.58
C TRP A 284 31.06 -3.20 15.34
N GLY A 285 30.55 -2.00 15.54
CA GLY A 285 30.28 -1.03 14.48
C GLY A 285 28.85 -0.49 14.53
N GLU A 286 28.45 0.24 13.51
CA GLU A 286 27.11 0.84 13.46
C GLU A 286 26.08 -0.17 12.94
N LYS A 287 25.06 -0.48 13.74
CA LYS A 287 23.86 -1.14 13.28
C LYS A 287 22.99 -0.11 12.55
N ILE A 288 22.49 -0.46 11.37
CA ILE A 288 21.61 0.41 10.59
C ILE A 288 20.30 -0.31 10.32
N VAL A 289 19.21 0.40 10.53
CA VAL A 289 17.85 -0.07 10.21
C VAL A 289 17.22 0.90 9.24
N LEU A 290 16.74 0.39 8.12
CA LEU A 290 16.00 1.16 7.12
C LEU A 290 14.55 0.65 7.11
N ARG A 291 13.60 1.52 7.44
CA ARG A 291 12.17 1.26 7.30
C ARG A 291 11.68 1.71 5.94
N ILE A 292 11.03 0.82 5.23
CA ILE A 292 10.46 1.09 3.90
C ILE A 292 9.11 1.77 4.09
N LEU A 293 8.95 2.94 3.50
CA LEU A 293 7.72 3.73 3.51
C LEU A 293 7.11 3.67 2.10
N ASP A 294 6.21 2.72 1.88
CA ASP A 294 5.55 2.55 0.58
C ASP A 294 4.25 3.35 0.54
N PRO A 295 4.16 4.40 -0.31
CA PRO A 295 2.95 5.23 -0.43
C PRO A 295 1.71 4.45 -0.85
N SER A 296 1.86 3.31 -1.51
CA SER A 296 0.72 2.48 -1.93
C SER A 296 -0.08 1.93 -0.75
N GLN A 297 0.56 1.74 0.42
CA GLN A 297 -0.11 1.27 1.62
C GLN A 297 -1.13 2.27 2.19
N ALA A 298 -0.94 3.57 1.96
CA ALA A 298 -1.90 4.59 2.36
C ALA A 298 -3.14 4.64 1.45
N LYS A 299 -3.04 4.09 0.23
CA LYS A 299 -4.15 4.05 -0.74
C LYS A 299 -4.98 2.77 -0.66
N LEU A 300 -4.71 1.90 0.33
CA LEU A 300 -5.51 0.71 0.54
C LEU A 300 -6.94 1.11 0.93
N GLY A 301 -7.92 0.62 0.16
CA GLY A 301 -9.32 0.78 0.53
C GLY A 301 -9.67 -0.01 1.80
N ILE A 302 -10.75 0.38 2.48
CA ILE A 302 -11.17 -0.26 3.74
C ILE A 302 -11.39 -1.77 3.60
N ASP A 303 -11.81 -2.25 2.42
CA ASP A 303 -12.04 -3.66 2.12
C ASP A 303 -10.74 -4.50 2.16
N ALA A 304 -9.60 -3.88 1.86
CA ALA A 304 -8.30 -4.55 1.88
C ALA A 304 -7.75 -4.74 3.30
N LEU A 305 -8.25 -4.00 4.29
CA LEU A 305 -7.76 -4.05 5.67
C LEU A 305 -8.19 -5.32 6.41
N GLY A 306 -9.29 -5.95 6.00
CA GLY A 306 -9.78 -7.20 6.58
C GLY A 306 -10.74 -7.02 7.75
N TYR A 307 -11.44 -5.88 7.84
CA TYR A 307 -12.60 -5.72 8.73
C TYR A 307 -13.69 -6.74 8.37
N GLU A 308 -14.42 -7.23 9.38
CA GLU A 308 -15.71 -7.87 9.14
C GLU A 308 -16.73 -6.80 8.72
N GLU A 309 -17.77 -7.18 7.97
CA GLU A 309 -18.69 -6.21 7.38
C GLU A 309 -19.40 -5.34 8.43
N ASP A 310 -19.81 -5.91 9.55
CA ASP A 310 -20.38 -5.18 10.68
C ASP A 310 -19.39 -4.21 11.33
N GLN A 311 -18.12 -4.60 11.48
CA GLN A 311 -17.05 -3.76 12.01
C GLN A 311 -16.72 -2.61 11.04
N LYS A 312 -16.66 -2.90 9.75
CA LYS A 312 -16.48 -1.92 8.69
C LYS A 312 -17.57 -0.87 8.73
N GLN A 313 -18.85 -1.29 8.85
CA GLN A 313 -19.98 -0.39 8.91
C GLN A 313 -19.90 0.53 10.14
N LEU A 314 -19.56 0.00 11.31
CA LEU A 314 -19.34 0.81 12.52
C LEU A 314 -18.27 1.89 12.32
N TYR A 315 -17.20 1.55 11.62
CA TYR A 315 -16.14 2.52 11.33
C TYR A 315 -16.61 3.59 10.34
N LEU A 316 -17.27 3.21 9.25
CA LEU A 316 -17.85 4.14 8.27
C LEU A 316 -18.91 5.07 8.91
N ASP A 317 -19.77 4.52 9.76
CA ASP A 317 -20.76 5.30 10.51
C ASP A 317 -20.10 6.32 11.43
N ALA A 318 -19.00 5.95 12.09
CA ALA A 318 -18.26 6.87 12.95
C ALA A 318 -17.52 7.95 12.15
N LEU A 319 -16.97 7.62 10.98
CA LEU A 319 -16.33 8.59 10.08
C LEU A 319 -17.34 9.59 9.50
N SER A 320 -18.60 9.21 9.34
CA SER A 320 -19.66 10.11 8.83
C SER A 320 -20.19 11.09 9.86
N GLN A 321 -19.78 10.98 11.13
CA GLN A 321 -20.23 11.90 12.18
C GLN A 321 -19.55 13.27 12.02
N PRO A 322 -20.26 14.38 12.22
CA PRO A 322 -19.69 15.71 12.10
C PRO A 322 -18.70 16.05 13.22
N GLN A 323 -18.77 15.35 14.34
CA GLN A 323 -17.91 15.56 15.51
C GLN A 323 -17.80 14.28 16.34
N GLY A 324 -16.80 14.21 17.19
CA GLY A 324 -16.53 13.09 18.07
C GLY A 324 -15.08 12.62 17.96
N MET A 325 -14.75 11.54 18.65
CA MET A 325 -13.39 11.01 18.68
C MET A 325 -13.37 9.53 18.31
N ILE A 326 -12.55 9.18 17.34
CA ILE A 326 -12.25 7.81 16.95
C ILE A 326 -10.84 7.48 17.42
N LEU A 327 -10.70 6.41 18.21
CA LEU A 327 -9.41 5.97 18.75
C LEU A 327 -9.01 4.64 18.13
N VAL A 328 -7.81 4.57 17.56
CA VAL A 328 -7.22 3.33 17.06
C VAL A 328 -6.09 2.92 18.00
N THR A 329 -6.16 1.72 18.56
CA THR A 329 -5.20 1.26 19.55
C THR A 329 -4.55 -0.07 19.19
N GLY A 330 -3.42 -0.35 19.81
CA GLY A 330 -2.65 -1.57 19.59
C GLY A 330 -1.14 -1.33 19.72
N PRO A 331 -0.33 -2.39 19.74
CA PRO A 331 1.13 -2.29 19.81
C PRO A 331 1.72 -1.65 18.55
N THR A 332 3.01 -1.35 18.62
CA THR A 332 3.77 -0.92 17.43
C THR A 332 3.72 -1.99 16.35
N GLY A 333 3.47 -1.59 15.11
CA GLY A 333 3.37 -2.50 13.97
C GLY A 333 2.04 -3.22 13.83
N SER A 334 1.00 -2.86 14.60
CA SER A 334 -0.36 -3.40 14.43
C SER A 334 -1.12 -2.79 13.25
N GLY A 335 -0.57 -1.79 12.55
CA GLY A 335 -1.18 -1.18 11.37
C GLY A 335 -2.07 0.03 11.66
N LYS A 336 -1.98 0.65 12.85
CA LYS A 336 -2.81 1.81 13.25
C LYS A 336 -2.77 2.95 12.24
N THR A 337 -1.58 3.33 11.78
CA THR A 337 -1.39 4.40 10.78
C THR A 337 -2.15 4.12 9.50
N VAL A 338 -2.10 2.87 9.01
CA VAL A 338 -2.82 2.48 7.79
C VAL A 338 -4.33 2.60 7.98
N SER A 339 -4.87 2.14 9.12
CA SER A 339 -6.30 2.28 9.42
C SER A 339 -6.73 3.75 9.51
N LEU A 340 -5.93 4.61 10.17
CA LEU A 340 -6.20 6.05 10.23
C LEU A 340 -6.13 6.69 8.84
N TYR A 341 -5.08 6.43 8.08
CA TYR A 341 -4.92 6.98 6.72
C TYR A 341 -6.03 6.53 5.77
N THR A 342 -6.50 5.27 5.89
CA THR A 342 -7.68 4.81 5.15
C THR A 342 -8.93 5.62 5.53
N GLY A 343 -9.14 5.89 6.82
CA GLY A 343 -10.23 6.76 7.28
C GLY A 343 -10.10 8.18 6.74
N LEU A 344 -8.90 8.77 6.81
CA LEU A 344 -8.65 10.10 6.27
C LEU A 344 -8.88 10.16 4.76
N ASN A 345 -8.44 9.15 4.00
CA ASN A 345 -8.66 9.10 2.55
C ASN A 345 -10.14 9.00 2.18
N ILE A 346 -10.97 8.33 3.00
CA ILE A 346 -12.43 8.28 2.80
C ILE A 346 -13.05 9.67 2.98
N LEU A 347 -12.51 10.45 3.94
CA LEU A 347 -13.00 11.79 4.26
C LEU A 347 -12.41 12.89 3.36
N ASN A 348 -11.34 12.61 2.64
CA ASN A 348 -10.56 13.60 1.89
C ASN A 348 -11.26 13.98 0.58
N THR A 349 -12.19 14.89 0.69
CA THR A 349 -12.92 15.54 -0.41
C THR A 349 -12.57 17.03 -0.49
N GLU A 350 -12.89 17.69 -1.58
CA GLU A 350 -12.51 19.10 -1.81
C GLU A 350 -13.16 20.09 -0.82
N ASP A 351 -14.24 19.67 -0.17
CA ASP A 351 -15.04 20.46 0.77
C ASP A 351 -14.69 20.20 2.24
N ILE A 352 -13.75 19.30 2.55
CA ILE A 352 -13.35 18.95 3.92
C ILE A 352 -11.91 19.37 4.20
N ASN A 353 -11.72 20.21 5.22
CA ASN A 353 -10.41 20.62 5.69
C ASN A 353 -9.85 19.64 6.72
N ILE A 354 -8.84 18.86 6.32
CA ILE A 354 -8.19 17.85 7.16
C ILE A 354 -6.81 18.32 7.59
N SER A 355 -6.52 18.29 8.89
CA SER A 355 -5.21 18.63 9.46
C SER A 355 -4.69 17.49 10.34
N THR A 356 -3.40 17.13 10.16
CA THR A 356 -2.76 16.07 10.96
C THR A 356 -1.51 16.56 11.67
N ALA A 357 -1.26 16.09 12.89
CA ALA A 357 -0.01 16.24 13.63
C ALA A 357 0.62 14.87 13.85
N GLU A 358 1.84 14.67 13.40
CA GLU A 358 2.51 13.37 13.35
C GLU A 358 3.99 13.45 13.77
N ASP A 359 4.56 12.35 14.29
CA ASP A 359 5.96 12.32 14.80
C ASP A 359 6.78 11.16 14.20
N PRO A 360 7.27 11.30 12.96
CA PRO A 360 6.81 12.20 11.88
C PRO A 360 5.69 11.58 11.02
N ALA A 361 5.18 12.34 10.04
CA ALA A 361 4.34 11.78 8.97
C ALA A 361 5.08 10.66 8.23
N GLU A 362 4.43 9.49 8.13
CA GLU A 362 5.04 8.32 7.49
C GLU A 362 4.90 8.37 5.97
N ILE A 363 3.74 8.79 5.49
CA ILE A 363 3.40 8.87 4.07
C ILE A 363 2.75 10.21 3.80
N ASN A 364 3.14 10.86 2.71
CA ASN A 364 2.54 12.11 2.27
C ASN A 364 1.15 11.82 1.63
N LEU A 365 0.12 12.47 2.15
CA LEU A 365 -1.26 12.37 1.66
C LEU A 365 -1.62 13.68 0.95
N GLU A 366 -1.90 13.58 -0.34
CA GLU A 366 -2.34 14.72 -1.13
C GLU A 366 -3.71 15.23 -0.62
N GLY A 367 -3.90 16.54 -0.54
CA GLY A 367 -5.14 17.16 -0.03
C GLY A 367 -5.24 17.27 1.49
N ILE A 368 -4.25 16.78 2.26
CA ILE A 368 -4.24 16.81 3.72
C ILE A 368 -3.11 17.69 4.23
N ASN A 369 -3.41 18.55 5.21
CA ASN A 369 -2.43 19.43 5.86
C ASN A 369 -1.67 18.65 6.94
N GLN A 370 -0.55 18.01 6.59
CA GLN A 370 0.25 17.20 7.50
C GLN A 370 1.35 18.03 8.18
N VAL A 371 1.36 18.05 9.51
CA VAL A 371 2.36 18.74 10.34
C VAL A 371 3.26 17.71 11.01
N ASN A 372 4.58 17.81 10.77
CA ASN A 372 5.57 17.07 11.54
C ASN A 372 5.83 17.75 12.87
N VAL A 373 5.65 17.04 13.97
CA VAL A 373 6.04 17.49 15.31
C VAL A 373 7.55 17.72 15.36
N ASN A 374 7.95 18.82 15.95
CA ASN A 374 9.36 19.18 16.17
C ASN A 374 9.56 19.82 17.55
N ASN A 375 9.82 19.00 18.54
CA ASN A 375 10.01 19.41 19.93
C ASN A 375 11.22 20.35 20.12
N ARG A 376 12.20 20.32 19.18
CA ARG A 376 13.40 21.20 19.28
C ARG A 376 13.05 22.67 19.11
N VAL A 377 12.01 22.98 18.35
CA VAL A 377 11.52 24.35 18.14
C VAL A 377 10.23 24.64 18.93
N GLY A 378 9.81 23.72 19.81
CA GLY A 378 8.61 23.88 20.62
C GLY A 378 7.30 23.57 19.90
N LEU A 379 7.34 22.91 18.72
CA LEU A 379 6.15 22.46 18.01
C LEU A 379 5.81 21.01 18.40
N GLY A 380 5.14 20.83 19.53
CA GLY A 380 4.61 19.55 20.01
C GLY A 380 3.21 19.26 19.49
N PHE A 381 2.63 18.12 19.89
CA PHE A 381 1.25 17.77 19.55
C PHE A 381 0.24 18.78 20.08
N ALA A 382 0.40 19.25 21.32
CA ALA A 382 -0.49 20.22 21.93
C ALA A 382 -0.47 21.58 21.20
N GLU A 383 0.73 22.07 20.82
CA GLU A 383 0.90 23.31 20.05
C GLU A 383 0.27 23.21 18.66
N ALA A 384 0.49 22.09 17.97
CA ALA A 384 -0.11 21.83 16.66
C ALA A 384 -1.64 21.83 16.74
N LEU A 385 -2.22 21.12 17.72
CA LEU A 385 -3.68 21.10 17.95
C LEU A 385 -4.25 22.48 18.22
N ARG A 386 -3.60 23.29 19.09
CA ARG A 386 -4.05 24.66 19.34
C ARG A 386 -4.00 25.53 18.07
N ALA A 387 -3.05 25.27 17.19
CA ALA A 387 -2.97 25.98 15.92
C ALA A 387 -4.10 25.53 14.98
N PHE A 388 -4.37 24.24 14.88
CA PHE A 388 -5.45 23.68 14.04
C PHE A 388 -6.82 24.29 14.37
N LEU A 389 -7.16 24.41 15.66
CA LEU A 389 -8.41 25.04 16.09
C LEU A 389 -8.61 26.50 15.63
N ARG A 390 -7.61 27.13 15.02
CA ARG A 390 -7.65 28.45 14.40
C ARG A 390 -7.49 28.43 12.89
N GLN A 391 -7.47 27.24 12.29
CA GLN A 391 -7.29 27.01 10.85
C GLN A 391 -8.54 26.41 10.20
N ASP A 392 -9.69 26.52 10.89
CA ASP A 392 -11.00 26.05 10.41
C ASP A 392 -11.00 24.59 9.93
N PRO A 393 -10.54 23.63 10.76
CA PRO A 393 -10.51 22.23 10.37
C PRO A 393 -11.87 21.57 10.58
N ASP A 394 -12.26 20.66 9.69
CA ASP A 394 -13.40 19.74 9.90
C ASP A 394 -12.91 18.46 10.60
N VAL A 395 -11.76 17.97 10.17
CA VAL A 395 -11.16 16.72 10.66
C VAL A 395 -9.76 16.98 11.18
N ILE A 396 -9.47 16.49 12.37
CA ILE A 396 -8.16 16.58 13.01
C ILE A 396 -7.64 15.16 13.29
N MET A 397 -6.42 14.84 12.85
CA MET A 397 -5.75 13.62 13.26
C MET A 397 -4.53 13.95 14.14
N VAL A 398 -4.47 13.30 15.30
CA VAL A 398 -3.32 13.36 16.21
C VAL A 398 -2.64 12.00 16.18
N GLY A 399 -1.39 11.95 15.74
CA GLY A 399 -0.65 10.70 15.58
C GLY A 399 -0.76 9.80 16.80
N GLU A 400 -0.59 10.37 17.99
CA GLU A 400 -0.83 9.68 19.26
C GLU A 400 -1.10 10.64 20.43
N ILE A 401 -1.83 10.16 21.44
CA ILE A 401 -2.06 10.87 22.71
C ILE A 401 -1.18 10.21 23.78
N ARG A 402 -0.18 10.98 24.27
CA ARG A 402 0.76 10.51 25.29
C ARG A 402 0.53 11.14 26.67
N ASP A 403 -0.05 12.32 26.72
CA ASP A 403 -0.16 13.16 27.89
C ASP A 403 -1.54 13.79 28.03
N LEU A 404 -1.82 14.29 29.25
CA LEU A 404 -3.10 14.90 29.59
C LEU A 404 -3.39 16.19 28.81
N GLU A 405 -2.36 16.98 28.50
CA GLU A 405 -2.52 18.24 27.79
C GLU A 405 -3.04 18.02 26.38
N THR A 406 -2.38 17.13 25.62
CA THR A 406 -2.81 16.71 24.28
C THR A 406 -4.20 16.09 24.31
N ALA A 407 -4.47 15.21 25.29
CA ALA A 407 -5.79 14.58 25.46
C ALA A 407 -6.91 15.61 25.66
N ASN A 408 -6.72 16.59 26.55
CA ASN A 408 -7.71 17.62 26.83
C ASN A 408 -8.02 18.51 25.63
N ILE A 409 -7.01 18.87 24.83
CA ILE A 409 -7.22 19.69 23.62
C ILE A 409 -7.96 18.87 22.57
N ALA A 410 -7.57 17.61 22.36
CA ALA A 410 -8.22 16.71 21.39
C ALA A 410 -9.70 16.44 21.76
N ILE A 411 -9.99 16.20 23.04
CA ILE A 411 -11.36 16.04 23.56
C ILE A 411 -12.17 17.32 23.36
N LYS A 412 -11.60 18.47 23.68
CA LYS A 412 -12.29 19.75 23.49
C LYS A 412 -12.61 19.98 21.99
N ALA A 413 -11.71 19.65 21.09
CA ALA A 413 -11.96 19.70 19.66
C ALA A 413 -13.15 18.79 19.29
N ALA A 414 -13.17 17.54 19.76
CA ALA A 414 -14.22 16.57 19.52
C ALA A 414 -15.60 16.99 20.08
N GLN A 415 -15.63 17.84 21.11
CA GLN A 415 -16.87 18.38 21.71
C GLN A 415 -17.33 19.68 21.03
N THR A 416 -16.49 20.30 20.20
CA THR A 416 -16.77 21.64 19.63
C THR A 416 -16.88 21.62 18.11
N GLY A 417 -17.37 20.53 17.53
CA GLY A 417 -17.72 20.47 16.11
C GLY A 417 -16.67 19.82 15.19
N HIS A 418 -15.65 19.12 15.73
CA HIS A 418 -14.61 18.51 14.91
C HIS A 418 -14.62 16.99 15.06
N LEU A 419 -14.36 16.27 13.97
CA LEU A 419 -14.06 14.84 14.01
C LEU A 419 -12.57 14.65 14.32
N VAL A 420 -12.26 14.00 15.44
CA VAL A 420 -10.88 13.79 15.88
C VAL A 420 -10.51 12.31 15.77
N LEU A 421 -9.43 12.02 15.07
CA LEU A 421 -8.84 10.68 14.97
C LEU A 421 -7.53 10.65 15.73
N SER A 422 -7.29 9.60 16.53
CA SER A 422 -5.99 9.48 17.22
C SER A 422 -5.64 8.04 17.55
N THR A 423 -4.41 7.83 18.06
CA THR A 423 -3.97 6.52 18.55
C THR A 423 -3.58 6.54 20.03
N LEU A 424 -3.69 5.36 20.63
CA LEU A 424 -3.09 5.03 21.91
C LEU A 424 -2.37 3.67 21.81
N HIS A 425 -1.54 3.38 22.81
CA HIS A 425 -0.83 2.11 22.93
C HIS A 425 -1.43 1.28 24.06
N THR A 426 -2.56 0.64 23.81
CA THR A 426 -3.26 -0.29 24.70
C THR A 426 -3.65 -1.56 23.96
N ASN A 427 -4.01 -2.62 24.68
CA ASN A 427 -4.24 -3.93 24.10
C ASN A 427 -5.69 -4.19 23.71
N SER A 428 -6.66 -3.47 24.28
CA SER A 428 -8.10 -3.60 24.01
C SER A 428 -8.81 -2.25 24.05
N ALA A 429 -10.05 -2.22 23.58
CA ALA A 429 -10.89 -1.02 23.65
C ALA A 429 -11.17 -0.58 25.09
N ALA A 430 -11.48 -1.52 25.99
CA ALA A 430 -11.73 -1.24 27.40
C ALA A 430 -10.49 -0.70 28.12
N GLU A 431 -9.30 -1.22 27.82
CA GLU A 431 -8.03 -0.71 28.37
C GLU A 431 -7.74 0.72 27.89
N THR A 432 -8.16 1.07 26.67
CA THR A 432 -8.00 2.43 26.12
C THR A 432 -8.72 3.45 26.99
N LEU A 433 -9.95 3.17 27.40
CA LEU A 433 -10.73 4.02 28.30
C LEU A 433 -10.05 4.17 29.66
N THR A 434 -9.62 3.06 30.25
CA THR A 434 -8.87 3.07 31.52
C THR A 434 -7.57 3.85 31.40
N ARG A 435 -6.85 3.74 30.28
CA ARG A 435 -5.62 4.50 30.02
C ARG A 435 -5.86 5.99 30.00
N MET A 436 -6.94 6.45 29.35
CA MET A 436 -7.31 7.87 29.34
C MET A 436 -7.66 8.37 30.75
N MET A 437 -8.43 7.63 31.52
CA MET A 437 -8.72 7.96 32.92
C MET A 437 -7.44 8.04 33.78
N ASN A 438 -6.52 7.09 33.61
CA ASN A 438 -5.23 7.06 34.31
C ASN A 438 -4.30 8.23 33.92
N MET A 439 -4.44 8.79 32.70
CA MET A 439 -3.76 10.03 32.32
C MET A 439 -4.36 11.27 32.98
N GLY A 440 -5.50 11.14 33.69
CA GLY A 440 -6.18 12.24 34.37
C GLY A 440 -7.32 12.85 33.56
N VAL A 441 -7.74 12.25 32.46
CA VAL A 441 -8.91 12.71 31.70
C VAL A 441 -10.19 12.39 32.48
N PRO A 442 -11.06 13.37 32.78
CA PRO A 442 -12.31 13.13 33.47
C PRO A 442 -13.21 12.15 32.72
N ALA A 443 -13.81 11.19 33.41
CA ALA A 443 -14.66 10.15 32.85
C ALA A 443 -15.82 10.72 32.02
N PHE A 444 -16.43 11.82 32.47
CA PHE A 444 -17.46 12.54 31.73
C PHE A 444 -16.98 13.00 30.34
N ASN A 445 -15.78 13.54 30.26
CA ASN A 445 -15.21 14.01 28.99
C ASN A 445 -14.99 12.84 28.02
N ILE A 446 -14.53 11.69 28.52
CA ILE A 446 -14.35 10.49 27.71
C ILE A 446 -15.71 10.01 27.17
N ALA A 447 -16.67 9.83 28.07
CA ALA A 447 -18.00 9.31 27.74
C ALA A 447 -18.76 10.16 26.71
N THR A 448 -18.52 11.49 26.71
CA THR A 448 -19.22 12.42 25.78
C THR A 448 -18.46 12.71 24.49
N SER A 449 -17.19 12.37 24.40
CA SER A 449 -16.34 12.69 23.23
C SER A 449 -16.01 11.47 22.39
N VAL A 450 -15.70 10.33 23.02
CA VAL A 450 -15.28 9.13 22.31
C VAL A 450 -16.48 8.44 21.69
N SER A 451 -16.48 8.32 20.37
CA SER A 451 -17.55 7.68 19.59
C SER A 451 -17.25 6.22 19.28
N LEU A 452 -15.99 5.93 18.94
CA LEU A 452 -15.56 4.59 18.50
C LEU A 452 -14.14 4.30 18.98
N ILE A 453 -13.91 3.07 19.40
CA ILE A 453 -12.57 2.56 19.69
C ILE A 453 -12.31 1.32 18.84
N ILE A 454 -11.15 1.28 18.17
CA ILE A 454 -10.70 0.17 17.34
C ILE A 454 -9.41 -0.37 17.92
N ALA A 455 -9.46 -1.49 18.63
CA ALA A 455 -8.25 -2.20 18.98
C ALA A 455 -7.83 -3.14 17.84
N GLN A 456 -6.53 -3.21 17.56
CA GLN A 456 -6.04 -3.78 16.32
C GLN A 456 -4.78 -4.62 16.49
N ARG A 457 -4.74 -5.76 15.79
CA ARG A 457 -3.55 -6.61 15.59
C ARG A 457 -3.40 -6.94 14.11
N LEU A 458 -2.18 -7.34 13.72
CA LEU A 458 -1.91 -7.93 12.40
C LEU A 458 -1.52 -9.39 12.57
N GLY A 459 -2.30 -10.28 11.94
CA GLY A 459 -2.00 -11.70 11.77
C GLY A 459 -1.44 -11.97 10.38
N ARG A 460 -0.59 -12.99 10.23
CA ARG A 460 -0.09 -13.45 8.94
C ARG A 460 -1.19 -14.24 8.22
N ARG A 461 -1.33 -14.00 6.92
CA ARG A 461 -2.26 -14.78 6.07
C ARG A 461 -1.63 -16.09 5.67
N LEU A 462 -2.39 -17.18 5.72
CA LEU A 462 -1.97 -18.45 5.15
C LEU A 462 -1.75 -18.32 3.64
N CYS A 463 -0.68 -18.92 3.18
CA CYS A 463 -0.39 -18.96 1.75
C CYS A 463 -1.46 -19.80 1.02
N SER A 464 -2.16 -19.18 0.08
CA SER A 464 -3.23 -19.86 -0.69
C SER A 464 -2.70 -21.03 -1.51
N ALA A 465 -1.42 -20.98 -1.94
CA ALA A 465 -0.82 -22.03 -2.77
C ALA A 465 -0.43 -23.29 -1.98
N CYS A 466 -0.20 -23.20 -0.65
CA CYS A 466 0.34 -24.34 0.09
C CYS A 466 -0.33 -24.62 1.44
N LYS A 467 -1.36 -23.87 1.85
CA LYS A 467 -2.10 -24.19 3.08
C LYS A 467 -2.75 -25.58 2.96
N GLN A 468 -2.70 -26.34 4.04
CA GLN A 468 -3.29 -27.68 4.09
C GLN A 468 -4.40 -27.75 5.13
N PRO A 469 -5.51 -28.47 4.84
CA PRO A 469 -6.51 -28.72 5.84
C PRO A 469 -5.94 -29.62 6.95
N GLY A 470 -6.39 -29.39 8.17
CA GLY A 470 -6.02 -30.18 9.33
C GLY A 470 -7.23 -30.38 10.25
N ASP A 471 -7.23 -31.48 10.94
CA ASP A 471 -8.27 -31.79 11.91
C ASP A 471 -7.78 -31.48 13.33
N VAL A 472 -8.62 -30.79 14.09
CA VAL A 472 -8.41 -30.51 15.52
C VAL A 472 -9.61 -31.06 16.28
N PRO A 473 -9.39 -31.80 17.37
CA PRO A 473 -10.48 -32.33 18.19
C PRO A 473 -11.43 -31.25 18.71
N LYS A 474 -12.72 -31.57 18.81
CA LYS A 474 -13.76 -30.60 19.21
C LYS A 474 -13.54 -30.02 20.62
N ASP A 475 -13.06 -30.82 21.53
CA ASP A 475 -12.72 -30.40 22.90
C ASP A 475 -11.59 -29.35 22.91
N VAL A 476 -10.60 -29.49 22.04
CA VAL A 476 -9.53 -28.50 21.87
C VAL A 476 -10.09 -27.21 21.26
N LEU A 477 -10.99 -27.30 20.28
CA LEU A 477 -11.62 -26.12 19.69
C LEU A 477 -12.43 -25.33 20.73
N LEU A 478 -13.20 -26.02 21.57
CA LEU A 478 -13.93 -25.39 22.67
C LEU A 478 -12.98 -24.71 23.66
N ALA A 479 -11.88 -25.36 24.01
CA ALA A 479 -10.86 -24.81 24.89
C ALA A 479 -10.16 -23.58 24.27
N GLU A 480 -10.05 -23.51 22.94
CA GLU A 480 -9.53 -22.37 22.20
C GLU A 480 -10.53 -21.20 22.07
N GLY A 481 -11.79 -21.40 22.47
CA GLY A 481 -12.82 -20.36 22.52
C GLY A 481 -13.77 -20.35 21.33
N PHE A 482 -13.79 -21.40 20.48
CA PHE A 482 -14.85 -21.57 19.49
C PHE A 482 -16.16 -21.93 20.18
N THR A 483 -17.27 -21.40 19.69
CA THR A 483 -18.60 -21.78 20.20
C THR A 483 -19.05 -23.12 19.62
N GLN A 484 -19.96 -23.82 20.33
CA GLN A 484 -20.53 -25.06 19.85
C GLN A 484 -21.22 -24.87 18.47
N GLU A 485 -21.93 -23.74 18.30
CA GLU A 485 -22.58 -23.39 17.04
C GLU A 485 -21.57 -23.28 15.88
N GLN A 486 -20.43 -22.62 16.11
CA GLN A 486 -19.37 -22.53 15.10
C GLN A 486 -18.80 -23.90 14.73
N ILE A 487 -18.56 -24.75 15.72
CA ILE A 487 -18.04 -26.11 15.50
C ILE A 487 -19.05 -26.96 14.70
N ASP A 488 -20.33 -26.82 14.98
CA ASP A 488 -21.39 -27.58 14.30
C ASP A 488 -21.62 -27.15 12.83
N THR A 489 -21.13 -25.93 12.44
CA THR A 489 -21.12 -25.54 11.01
C THR A 489 -20.14 -26.38 10.17
N GLY A 490 -19.18 -27.06 10.80
CA GLY A 490 -18.24 -27.95 10.13
C GLY A 490 -17.19 -27.24 9.30
N PHE A 491 -16.67 -26.10 9.78
CA PHE A 491 -15.60 -25.37 9.10
C PHE A 491 -14.29 -26.16 9.04
N LYS A 492 -13.45 -25.83 8.04
CA LYS A 492 -12.14 -26.47 7.86
C LYS A 492 -11.03 -25.59 8.43
N LEU A 493 -10.23 -26.15 9.31
CA LEU A 493 -9.00 -25.53 9.77
C LEU A 493 -7.89 -25.73 8.74
N TYR A 494 -6.98 -24.77 8.65
CA TYR A 494 -5.83 -24.84 7.77
C TYR A 494 -4.54 -24.59 8.53
N HIS A 495 -3.49 -25.35 8.14
CA HIS A 495 -2.14 -25.23 8.68
C HIS A 495 -1.16 -24.71 7.61
N PRO A 496 -0.12 -23.96 8.01
CA PRO A 496 0.94 -23.54 7.09
C PRO A 496 1.82 -24.75 6.72
N LYS A 497 2.09 -24.96 5.42
CA LYS A 497 3.05 -25.98 4.95
C LYS A 497 4.41 -25.39 4.61
N GLY A 498 4.40 -24.29 3.85
CA GLY A 498 5.58 -23.69 3.24
C GLY A 498 5.78 -24.11 1.78
N CYS A 499 6.17 -23.14 0.93
CA CYS A 499 6.53 -23.31 -0.47
C CYS A 499 7.43 -22.13 -0.92
N ASP A 500 7.93 -22.19 -2.15
CA ASP A 500 8.82 -21.16 -2.71
C ASP A 500 8.17 -19.78 -2.85
N LYS A 501 6.83 -19.72 -2.86
CA LYS A 501 6.05 -18.48 -3.01
C LYS A 501 5.73 -17.78 -1.68
N CYS A 502 6.17 -18.32 -0.53
CA CYS A 502 5.78 -17.83 0.79
C CYS A 502 6.90 -17.96 1.83
N ASN A 503 6.69 -17.38 3.00
CA ASN A 503 7.61 -17.49 4.12
C ASN A 503 7.01 -18.42 5.21
N GLY A 504 7.49 -19.67 5.28
CA GLY A 504 7.03 -20.65 6.26
C GLY A 504 5.52 -20.94 6.22
N GLY A 505 4.90 -20.91 5.03
CA GLY A 505 3.48 -21.16 4.86
C GLY A 505 2.58 -19.91 4.96
N TYR A 506 3.16 -18.72 5.14
CA TYR A 506 2.42 -17.45 5.23
C TYR A 506 2.87 -16.48 4.15
N LYS A 507 1.92 -15.67 3.63
CA LYS A 507 2.16 -14.61 2.67
C LYS A 507 1.19 -13.46 2.89
N GLY A 508 1.70 -12.29 3.25
CA GLY A 508 0.91 -11.11 3.55
C GLY A 508 0.30 -11.14 4.96
N ARG A 509 -0.41 -10.08 5.29
CA ARG A 509 -1.01 -9.86 6.61
C ARG A 509 -2.51 -9.56 6.49
N VAL A 510 -3.25 -9.76 7.56
CA VAL A 510 -4.65 -9.40 7.70
C VAL A 510 -4.87 -8.71 9.03
N GLY A 511 -5.70 -7.68 9.05
CA GLY A 511 -6.12 -7.01 10.27
C GLY A 511 -7.06 -7.90 11.09
N ILE A 512 -6.91 -7.85 12.40
CA ILE A 512 -7.77 -8.46 13.41
C ILE A 512 -8.22 -7.32 14.30
N TYR A 513 -9.52 -7.11 14.40
CA TYR A 513 -10.09 -5.91 14.99
C TYR A 513 -11.06 -6.23 16.12
N GLU A 514 -11.03 -5.42 17.15
CA GLU A 514 -12.07 -5.24 18.14
C GLU A 514 -12.61 -3.83 17.94
N VAL A 515 -13.83 -3.69 17.45
CA VAL A 515 -14.47 -2.41 17.14
C VAL A 515 -15.63 -2.20 18.10
N VAL A 516 -15.49 -1.20 18.97
CA VAL A 516 -16.47 -0.91 20.03
C VAL A 516 -17.00 0.51 19.86
N LYS A 517 -18.28 0.62 19.53
CA LYS A 517 -19.01 1.88 19.55
C LYS A 517 -19.39 2.20 20.99
N ILE A 518 -19.16 3.43 21.42
CA ILE A 518 -19.57 3.86 22.75
C ILE A 518 -21.09 4.10 22.75
N THR A 519 -21.81 3.13 23.30
CA THR A 519 -23.27 3.18 23.50
C THR A 519 -23.62 3.97 24.74
N GLU A 520 -24.87 4.36 24.91
CA GLU A 520 -25.35 5.04 26.12
C GLU A 520 -25.06 4.25 27.41
N LYS A 521 -25.15 2.92 27.33
CA LYS A 521 -24.87 2.04 28.45
C LYS A 521 -23.39 1.99 28.78
N LEU A 522 -22.52 1.88 27.76
CA LEU A 522 -21.07 1.96 27.97
C LEU A 522 -20.66 3.34 28.49
N ALA A 523 -21.25 4.42 27.95
CA ALA A 523 -21.00 5.78 28.41
C ALA A 523 -21.38 5.95 29.91
N SER A 524 -22.52 5.40 30.35
CA SER A 524 -22.92 5.40 31.77
C SER A 524 -21.88 4.66 32.63
N MET A 525 -21.42 3.49 32.20
CA MET A 525 -20.39 2.73 32.91
C MET A 525 -19.04 3.44 32.96
N ILE A 526 -18.69 4.19 31.90
CA ILE A 526 -17.49 5.03 31.90
C ILE A 526 -17.62 6.14 32.94
N MET A 527 -18.77 6.84 32.99
CA MET A 527 -19.04 7.89 33.97
C MET A 527 -19.01 7.37 35.44
N GLU A 528 -19.36 6.10 35.63
CA GLU A 528 -19.26 5.41 36.91
C GLU A 528 -17.85 4.87 37.23
N GLU A 529 -16.88 5.14 36.34
CA GLU A 529 -15.48 4.66 36.43
C GLU A 529 -15.40 3.12 36.60
N ALA A 530 -16.28 2.41 35.86
CA ALA A 530 -16.29 0.94 35.92
C ALA A 530 -14.95 0.37 35.42
N SER A 531 -14.54 -0.77 35.99
CA SER A 531 -13.30 -1.44 35.60
C SER A 531 -13.32 -1.90 34.13
N SER A 532 -12.15 -1.94 33.49
CA SER A 532 -12.00 -2.43 32.09
C SER A 532 -12.66 -3.79 31.86
N ILE A 533 -12.60 -4.70 32.86
CA ILE A 533 -13.23 -6.03 32.80
C ILE A 533 -14.75 -5.92 32.67
N LYS A 534 -15.38 -5.02 33.45
CA LYS A 534 -16.84 -4.82 33.36
C LYS A 534 -17.26 -4.21 32.05
N ILE A 535 -16.49 -3.22 31.55
CA ILE A 535 -16.70 -2.56 30.27
C ILE A 535 -16.56 -3.57 29.12
N ALA A 536 -15.52 -4.41 29.13
CA ALA A 536 -15.31 -5.45 28.12
C ALA A 536 -16.47 -6.45 28.07
N LYS A 537 -16.92 -6.95 29.24
CA LYS A 537 -18.07 -7.86 29.32
C LYS A 537 -19.37 -7.22 28.82
N GLN A 538 -19.56 -5.94 29.08
CA GLN A 538 -20.72 -5.21 28.57
C GLN A 538 -20.64 -5.04 27.05
N ALA A 539 -19.47 -4.70 26.50
CA ALA A 539 -19.26 -4.60 25.06
C ALA A 539 -19.56 -5.95 24.37
N GLU A 540 -19.07 -7.06 24.90
CA GLU A 540 -19.39 -8.40 24.41
C GLU A 540 -20.90 -8.72 24.50
N ALA A 541 -21.57 -8.33 25.58
CA ALA A 541 -23.02 -8.54 25.76
C ALA A 541 -23.85 -7.70 24.75
N GLU A 542 -23.30 -6.61 24.24
CA GLU A 542 -23.89 -5.79 23.17
C GLU A 542 -23.53 -6.27 21.76
N GLY A 543 -22.77 -7.36 21.65
CA GLY A 543 -22.42 -8.00 20.39
C GLY A 543 -21.10 -7.52 19.76
N PHE A 544 -20.32 -6.66 20.42
CA PHE A 544 -19.01 -6.27 19.95
C PHE A 544 -18.00 -7.40 20.20
N ARG A 545 -17.41 -7.92 19.14
CA ARG A 545 -16.41 -9.00 19.23
C ARG A 545 -15.08 -8.45 19.76
N ASN A 546 -14.50 -9.14 20.72
CA ASN A 546 -13.13 -8.88 21.16
C ASN A 546 -12.10 -9.37 20.12
N LEU A 547 -10.81 -9.03 20.33
CA LEU A 547 -9.72 -9.42 19.42
C LEU A 547 -9.63 -10.94 19.22
N ARG A 548 -9.84 -11.72 20.31
CA ARG A 548 -9.79 -13.18 20.23
C ARG A 548 -10.89 -13.74 19.34
N GLN A 549 -12.12 -13.31 19.54
CA GLN A 549 -13.27 -13.74 18.75
C GLN A 549 -13.09 -13.38 17.28
N SER A 550 -12.61 -12.16 16.97
CA SER A 550 -12.30 -11.74 15.61
C SER A 550 -11.17 -12.56 14.98
N ALA A 551 -10.14 -12.93 15.74
CA ALA A 551 -9.08 -13.81 15.24
C ALA A 551 -9.60 -15.22 14.91
N LEU A 552 -10.48 -15.77 15.76
CA LEU A 552 -11.09 -17.07 15.51
C LEU A 552 -12.00 -17.06 14.27
N MET A 553 -12.69 -15.95 13.97
CA MET A 553 -13.42 -15.80 12.71
C MET A 553 -12.48 -15.90 11.51
N LYS A 554 -11.31 -15.26 11.53
CA LYS A 554 -10.29 -15.38 10.46
C LYS A 554 -9.74 -16.81 10.32
N VAL A 555 -9.75 -17.58 11.39
CA VAL A 555 -9.40 -19.02 11.34
C VAL A 555 -10.50 -19.83 10.68
N ILE A 556 -11.77 -19.57 11.01
CA ILE A 556 -12.94 -20.22 10.39
C ILE A 556 -12.98 -19.97 8.87
N GLU A 557 -12.67 -18.75 8.45
CA GLU A 557 -12.57 -18.34 7.03
C GLU A 557 -11.34 -18.96 6.32
N GLY A 558 -10.44 -19.61 7.05
CA GLY A 558 -9.19 -20.15 6.51
C GLY A 558 -8.22 -19.09 5.99
N VAL A 559 -8.33 -17.86 6.50
CA VAL A 559 -7.44 -16.73 6.18
C VAL A 559 -6.14 -16.84 6.97
N THR A 560 -6.21 -17.23 8.24
CA THR A 560 -5.04 -17.46 9.11
C THR A 560 -5.11 -18.81 9.80
N SER A 561 -4.04 -19.21 10.47
CA SER A 561 -4.02 -20.46 11.26
C SER A 561 -4.37 -20.20 12.73
N LEU A 562 -4.77 -21.25 13.44
CA LEU A 562 -5.02 -21.18 14.88
C LEU A 562 -3.75 -20.80 15.67
N GLU A 563 -2.59 -21.30 15.23
CA GLU A 563 -1.28 -20.93 15.83
C GLU A 563 -1.02 -19.43 15.73
N GLU A 564 -1.30 -18.84 14.57
CA GLU A 564 -1.10 -17.41 14.38
C GLU A 564 -2.13 -16.58 15.14
N ALA A 565 -3.40 -17.02 15.20
CA ALA A 565 -4.42 -16.40 16.03
C ALA A 565 -3.99 -16.42 17.51
N ASN A 566 -3.45 -17.54 17.99
CA ASN A 566 -2.89 -17.67 19.34
C ASN A 566 -1.73 -16.71 19.57
N ARG A 567 -0.78 -16.63 18.62
CA ARG A 567 0.38 -15.75 18.71
C ARG A 567 0.01 -14.27 18.87
N VAL A 568 -1.08 -13.82 18.27
CA VAL A 568 -1.44 -12.39 18.25
C VAL A 568 -2.52 -12.01 19.26
N THR A 569 -3.22 -12.98 19.87
CA THR A 569 -4.35 -12.73 20.79
C THR A 569 -4.27 -13.43 22.13
N LYS A 570 -3.33 -14.37 22.35
CA LYS A 570 -3.03 -14.89 23.68
C LYS A 570 -1.90 -14.06 24.29
N ASP A 571 -2.16 -13.45 25.42
CA ASP A 571 -1.18 -12.76 26.26
C ASP A 571 -0.23 -13.75 26.94
#